data_e9986be77b3d4d56a7a57e2c7a0477c5
#
_entry.id   e9986be77b3d4d56a7a57e2c7a0477c5
#
_cell.length_a   1.000
_cell.length_b   1.000
_cell.length_c   1.000
_cell.angle_alpha   90.00
_cell.angle_beta   90.00
_cell.angle_gamma   90.00
#
_symmetry.space_group_name_H-M   'P 1'
#
loop_
_entity.id
_entity.type
_entity.pdbx_description
1 polymer ?
#
loop_
_entity_poly.entity_id
_entity_poly.type
_entity_poly.pdbx_seq_one_letter_code
_entity_poly.pdbx_strand_id
1 'polypeptide(L)'
;MMTKADPKMAQTTEKAADSAAALVAQARADIQKDRNAIIGAGMDLTDAQAGPFWDLYAQYRAARKPAADRLAALLIEYAKTMDTMTDAQAAKLLTEMLSIQKQDAATKAEWAPKFQQKLPGKVVARFFQIDNKLDAIVLFQLAAEVPLVQ
;
A
#
# COMPACT_ATOMS: atom_id res chain seq x y z
N MET A 1 -18.99 -12.89 -34.33
CA MET A 1 -19.99 -11.89 -33.81
C MET A 1 -19.35 -11.17 -32.62
N MET A 2 -19.03 -9.90 -32.78
CA MET A 2 -18.62 -9.06 -31.65
C MET A 2 -19.84 -8.78 -30.78
N THR A 3 -19.86 -9.30 -29.56
CA THR A 3 -20.87 -8.97 -28.57
C THR A 3 -20.65 -7.52 -28.14
N LYS A 4 -21.52 -6.65 -28.53
CA LYS A 4 -21.51 -5.25 -28.15
C LYS A 4 -21.70 -5.20 -26.63
N ALA A 5 -20.69 -4.73 -25.90
CA ALA A 5 -20.79 -4.57 -24.45
C ALA A 5 -22.00 -3.72 -24.09
N ASP A 6 -22.78 -4.19 -23.12
CA ASP A 6 -23.97 -3.49 -22.64
C ASP A 6 -23.54 -2.17 -22.00
N PRO A 7 -24.04 -1.01 -22.47
CA PRO A 7 -23.63 0.29 -21.95
C PRO A 7 -23.92 0.47 -20.46
N LYS A 8 -24.89 -0.25 -19.92
CA LYS A 8 -25.22 -0.25 -18.49
C LYS A 8 -24.14 -0.98 -17.66
N MET A 9 -23.59 -2.07 -18.18
CA MET A 9 -22.49 -2.79 -17.55
C MET A 9 -21.18 -1.96 -17.59
N ALA A 10 -20.90 -1.28 -18.71
CA ALA A 10 -19.76 -0.40 -18.83
C ALA A 10 -19.81 0.76 -17.82
N GLN A 11 -20.94 1.40 -17.64
CA GLN A 11 -21.14 2.47 -16.67
C GLN A 11 -21.02 1.99 -15.22
N THR A 12 -21.50 0.77 -14.90
CA THR A 12 -21.37 0.18 -13.58
C THR A 12 -19.93 -0.14 -13.26
N THR A 13 -19.17 -0.65 -14.23
CA THR A 13 -17.75 -0.98 -14.08
C THR A 13 -16.91 0.28 -13.92
N GLU A 14 -17.19 1.33 -14.69
CA GLU A 14 -16.52 2.62 -14.58
C GLU A 14 -16.77 3.25 -13.20
N LYS A 15 -18.00 3.23 -12.73
CA LYS A 15 -18.36 3.73 -11.39
C LYS A 15 -17.66 2.93 -10.27
N ALA A 16 -17.55 1.61 -10.40
CA ALA A 16 -16.83 0.78 -9.44
C ALA A 16 -15.33 1.10 -9.43
N ALA A 17 -14.72 1.32 -10.61
CA ALA A 17 -13.32 1.72 -10.73
C ALA A 17 -13.06 3.11 -10.12
N ASP A 18 -13.93 4.07 -10.36
CA ASP A 18 -13.85 5.42 -9.78
C ASP A 18 -13.99 5.37 -8.26
N SER A 19 -14.90 4.55 -7.74
CA SER A 19 -15.07 4.34 -6.29
C SER A 19 -13.83 3.70 -5.66
N ALA A 20 -13.22 2.71 -6.31
CA ALA A 20 -12.00 2.07 -5.84
C ALA A 20 -10.81 3.04 -5.85
N ALA A 21 -10.66 3.84 -6.91
CA ALA A 21 -9.62 4.87 -7.00
C ALA A 21 -9.78 5.94 -5.91
N ALA A 22 -11.01 6.38 -5.64
CA ALA A 22 -11.31 7.35 -4.58
C ALA A 22 -11.01 6.77 -3.19
N LEU A 23 -11.37 5.50 -2.93
CA LEU A 23 -11.08 4.81 -1.68
C LEU A 23 -9.57 4.69 -1.43
N VAL A 24 -8.81 4.28 -2.43
CA VAL A 24 -7.35 4.16 -2.33
C VAL A 24 -6.71 5.52 -2.09
N ALA A 25 -7.13 6.56 -2.83
CA ALA A 25 -6.61 7.92 -2.66
C ALA A 25 -6.93 8.47 -1.26
N GLN A 26 -8.15 8.24 -0.74
CA GLN A 26 -8.55 8.67 0.59
C GLN A 26 -7.76 7.94 1.69
N ALA A 27 -7.62 6.63 1.59
CA ALA A 27 -6.84 5.84 2.54
C ALA A 27 -5.37 6.28 2.58
N ARG A 28 -4.78 6.54 1.42
CA ARG A 28 -3.40 7.06 1.32
C ARG A 28 -3.26 8.44 1.94
N ALA A 29 -4.20 9.35 1.66
CA ALA A 29 -4.16 10.73 2.16
C ALA A 29 -4.31 10.78 3.68
N ASP A 30 -5.27 10.06 4.25
CA ASP A 30 -5.54 10.02 5.68
C ASP A 30 -4.34 9.49 6.46
N ILE A 31 -3.74 8.40 5.98
CA ILE A 31 -2.61 7.78 6.64
C ILE A 31 -1.35 8.61 6.47
N GLN A 32 -1.10 9.17 5.30
CA GLN A 32 0.09 9.99 5.08
C GLN A 32 0.07 11.27 5.91
N LYS A 33 -1.12 11.87 6.10
CA LYS A 33 -1.30 13.05 6.95
C LYS A 33 -0.94 12.78 8.40
N ASP A 34 -1.37 11.65 8.94
CA ASP A 34 -1.22 11.33 10.35
C ASP A 34 0.03 10.48 10.64
N ARG A 35 0.58 9.81 9.62
CA ARG A 35 1.69 8.87 9.75
C ARG A 35 2.93 9.49 10.38
N ASN A 36 3.35 10.64 9.91
CA ASN A 36 4.52 11.35 10.44
C ASN A 36 4.32 11.76 11.89
N ALA A 37 3.12 12.23 12.25
CA ALA A 37 2.77 12.59 13.60
C ALA A 37 2.78 11.38 14.54
N ILE A 38 2.21 10.25 14.10
CA ILE A 38 2.16 9.00 14.88
C ILE A 38 3.57 8.44 15.09
N ILE A 39 4.38 8.40 14.04
CA ILE A 39 5.76 7.93 14.12
C ILE A 39 6.57 8.84 15.03
N GLY A 40 6.48 10.16 14.86
CA GLY A 40 7.18 11.13 15.71
C GLY A 40 6.84 10.99 17.18
N ALA A 41 5.56 10.82 17.50
CA ALA A 41 5.10 10.63 18.88
C ALA A 41 5.54 9.27 19.47
N GLY A 42 5.57 8.22 18.63
CA GLY A 42 5.89 6.86 19.07
C GLY A 42 7.37 6.56 19.16
N MET A 43 8.23 7.31 18.47
CA MET A 43 9.66 7.01 18.39
C MET A 43 10.48 7.51 19.57
N ASP A 44 10.07 8.60 20.20
CA ASP A 44 10.82 9.22 21.31
C ASP A 44 12.30 9.47 20.94
N LEU A 45 12.51 10.10 19.79
CA LEU A 45 13.84 10.38 19.27
C LEU A 45 14.54 11.49 20.07
N THR A 46 15.84 11.30 20.31
CA THR A 46 16.69 12.40 20.80
C THR A 46 16.91 13.44 19.67
N ASP A 47 17.32 14.65 20.03
CA ASP A 47 17.62 15.70 19.04
C ASP A 47 18.69 15.26 18.05
N ALA A 48 19.69 14.50 18.51
CA ALA A 48 20.74 13.95 17.64
C ALA A 48 20.25 12.86 16.68
N GLN A 49 19.18 12.15 17.04
CA GLN A 49 18.60 11.06 16.23
C GLN A 49 17.57 11.56 15.22
N ALA A 50 16.88 12.66 15.51
CA ALA A 50 15.75 13.15 14.72
C ALA A 50 16.13 13.48 13.26
N GLY A 51 17.18 14.24 13.04
CA GLY A 51 17.62 14.62 11.70
C GLY A 51 17.96 13.41 10.82
N PRO A 52 18.88 12.53 11.23
CA PRO A 52 19.21 11.31 10.49
C PRO A 52 18.01 10.39 10.26
N PHE A 53 17.14 10.25 11.24
CA PHE A 53 15.93 9.42 11.10
C PHE A 53 14.98 9.94 10.01
N TRP A 54 14.62 11.22 10.06
CA TRP A 54 13.66 11.78 9.12
C TRP A 54 14.20 11.84 7.69
N ASP A 55 15.50 12.05 7.50
CA ASP A 55 16.14 11.98 6.19
C ASP A 55 16.03 10.58 5.58
N LEU A 56 16.36 9.54 6.37
CA LEU A 56 16.21 8.15 5.95
C LEU A 56 14.75 7.76 5.74
N TYR A 57 13.86 8.22 6.60
CA TYR A 57 12.44 7.95 6.50
C TYR A 57 11.85 8.47 5.19
N ALA A 58 12.18 9.69 4.79
CA ALA A 58 11.73 10.26 3.52
C ALA A 58 12.18 9.40 2.32
N GLN A 59 13.43 8.97 2.32
CA GLN A 59 13.98 8.09 1.27
C GLN A 59 13.33 6.70 1.29
N TYR A 60 13.13 6.13 2.46
CA TYR A 60 12.45 4.85 2.65
C TYR A 60 11.00 4.89 2.12
N ARG A 61 10.26 5.95 2.44
CA ARG A 61 8.90 6.13 1.91
C ARG A 61 8.90 6.26 0.38
N ALA A 62 9.85 6.98 -0.19
CA ALA A 62 10.02 7.06 -1.64
C ALA A 62 10.35 5.69 -2.27
N ALA A 63 11.18 4.88 -1.63
CA ALA A 63 11.53 3.54 -2.09
C ALA A 63 10.33 2.57 -2.05
N ARG A 64 9.39 2.74 -1.12
CA ARG A 64 8.17 1.92 -1.03
C ARG A 64 7.06 2.35 -1.99
N LYS A 65 7.12 3.55 -2.51
CA LYS A 65 6.08 4.10 -3.37
C LYS A 65 5.77 3.22 -4.61
N PRO A 66 6.74 2.66 -5.34
CA PRO A 66 6.44 1.80 -6.50
C PRO A 66 5.55 0.61 -6.17
N ALA A 67 5.79 -0.09 -5.06
CA ALA A 67 4.94 -1.20 -4.63
C ALA A 67 3.53 -0.72 -4.24
N ALA A 68 3.43 0.41 -3.56
CA ALA A 68 2.14 1.02 -3.21
C ALA A 68 1.35 1.45 -4.46
N ASP A 69 2.01 1.99 -5.48
CA ASP A 69 1.39 2.36 -6.75
C ASP A 69 0.90 1.13 -7.51
N ARG A 70 1.67 0.04 -7.51
CA ARG A 70 1.24 -1.24 -8.09
C ARG A 70 0.00 -1.81 -7.38
N LEU A 71 -0.04 -1.74 -6.05
CA LEU A 71 -1.20 -2.18 -5.28
C LEU A 71 -2.45 -1.34 -5.63
N ALA A 72 -2.30 -0.03 -5.72
CA ALA A 72 -3.40 0.85 -6.11
C ALA A 72 -3.93 0.50 -7.51
N ALA A 73 -3.04 0.30 -8.48
CA ALA A 73 -3.41 -0.11 -9.84
C ALA A 73 -4.11 -1.47 -9.86
N LEU A 74 -3.65 -2.42 -9.05
CA LEU A 74 -4.26 -3.74 -8.93
C LEU A 74 -5.70 -3.68 -8.40
N LEU A 75 -5.94 -2.85 -7.36
CA LEU A 75 -7.27 -2.68 -6.78
C LEU A 75 -8.24 -2.02 -7.77
N ILE A 76 -7.77 -1.05 -8.54
CA ILE A 76 -8.57 -0.41 -9.59
C ILE A 76 -8.91 -1.41 -10.69
N GLU A 77 -7.95 -2.20 -11.14
CA GLU A 77 -8.17 -3.25 -12.14
C GLU A 77 -9.14 -4.32 -11.63
N TYR A 78 -9.00 -4.74 -10.38
CA TYR A 78 -9.93 -5.67 -9.75
C TYR A 78 -11.37 -5.12 -9.75
N ALA A 79 -11.56 -3.87 -9.37
CA ALA A 79 -12.89 -3.23 -9.37
C ALA A 79 -13.53 -3.20 -10.76
N LYS A 80 -12.72 -3.06 -11.83
CA LYS A 80 -13.21 -3.10 -13.22
C LYS A 80 -13.63 -4.48 -13.69
N THR A 81 -12.99 -5.53 -13.19
CA THR A 81 -13.07 -6.89 -13.75
C THR A 81 -13.78 -7.89 -12.84
N MET A 82 -14.06 -7.56 -11.59
CA MET A 82 -14.54 -8.51 -10.58
C MET A 82 -15.85 -9.24 -10.98
N ASP A 83 -16.76 -8.56 -11.67
CA ASP A 83 -18.06 -9.16 -12.05
C ASP A 83 -17.98 -10.07 -13.28
N THR A 84 -16.93 -9.96 -14.08
CA THR A 84 -16.73 -10.68 -15.35
C THR A 84 -15.40 -11.43 -15.39
N MET A 85 -14.77 -11.60 -14.24
CA MET A 85 -13.43 -12.18 -14.12
C MET A 85 -13.39 -13.64 -14.55
N THR A 86 -12.45 -13.97 -15.44
CA THR A 86 -12.13 -15.34 -15.79
C THR A 86 -11.14 -15.96 -14.80
N ASP A 87 -11.02 -17.28 -14.79
CA ASP A 87 -10.01 -17.98 -13.97
C ASP A 87 -8.58 -17.51 -14.30
N ALA A 88 -8.30 -17.28 -15.58
CA ALA A 88 -6.99 -16.79 -16.03
C ALA A 88 -6.70 -15.37 -15.51
N GLN A 89 -7.68 -14.49 -15.52
CA GLN A 89 -7.56 -13.14 -14.95
C GLN A 89 -7.36 -13.19 -13.43
N ALA A 90 -8.10 -14.03 -12.72
CA ALA A 90 -7.96 -14.22 -11.28
C ALA A 90 -6.56 -14.74 -10.91
N ALA A 91 -6.04 -15.72 -11.66
CA ALA A 91 -4.69 -16.24 -11.47
C ALA A 91 -3.62 -15.15 -11.68
N LYS A 92 -3.80 -14.31 -12.69
CA LYS A 92 -2.89 -13.18 -12.96
C LYS A 92 -2.91 -12.15 -11.85
N LEU A 93 -4.08 -11.80 -11.33
CA LEU A 93 -4.22 -10.86 -10.20
C LEU A 93 -3.55 -11.41 -8.94
N LEU A 94 -3.72 -12.70 -8.64
CA LEU A 94 -3.04 -13.36 -7.52
C LEU A 94 -1.52 -13.29 -7.67
N THR A 95 -0.99 -13.61 -8.83
CA THR A 95 0.44 -13.52 -9.12
C THR A 95 0.97 -12.10 -8.93
N GLU A 96 0.24 -11.10 -9.39
CA GLU A 96 0.60 -9.69 -9.22
C GLU A 96 0.56 -9.28 -7.74
N MET A 97 -0.45 -9.68 -6.98
CA MET A 97 -0.54 -9.40 -5.54
C MET A 97 0.66 -9.97 -4.78
N LEU A 98 1.01 -11.22 -5.04
CA LEU A 98 2.16 -11.87 -4.40
C LEU A 98 3.49 -11.20 -4.79
N SER A 99 3.62 -10.76 -6.04
CA SER A 99 4.78 -10.00 -6.52
C SER A 99 4.91 -8.65 -5.80
N ILE A 100 3.81 -7.94 -5.58
CA ILE A 100 3.79 -6.66 -4.86
C ILE A 100 4.22 -6.87 -3.40
N GLN A 101 3.69 -7.89 -2.73
CA GLN A 101 4.06 -8.22 -1.34
C GLN A 101 5.54 -8.56 -1.23
N LYS A 102 6.08 -9.32 -2.17
CA LYS A 102 7.50 -9.65 -2.24
C LYS A 102 8.37 -8.41 -2.43
N GLN A 103 7.97 -7.52 -3.33
CA GLN A 103 8.68 -6.26 -3.58
C GLN A 103 8.71 -5.38 -2.33
N ASP A 104 7.58 -5.22 -1.65
CA ASP A 104 7.50 -4.40 -0.44
C ASP A 104 8.35 -4.99 0.70
N ALA A 105 8.31 -6.30 0.90
CA ALA A 105 9.13 -6.98 1.88
C ALA A 105 10.64 -6.85 1.57
N ALA A 106 11.02 -6.96 0.31
CA ALA A 106 12.41 -6.78 -0.13
C ALA A 106 12.91 -5.35 0.13
N THR A 107 12.07 -4.35 -0.13
CA THR A 107 12.40 -2.94 0.17
C THR A 107 12.62 -2.73 1.67
N LYS A 108 11.76 -3.27 2.52
CA LYS A 108 11.95 -3.20 3.98
C LYS A 108 13.26 -3.86 4.42
N ALA A 109 13.56 -5.04 3.89
CA ALA A 109 14.79 -5.76 4.19
C ALA A 109 16.05 -5.03 3.72
N GLU A 110 15.98 -4.33 2.60
CA GLU A 110 17.07 -3.48 2.08
C GLU A 110 17.32 -2.26 2.97
N TRP A 111 16.24 -1.62 3.45
CA TRP A 111 16.34 -0.36 4.19
C TRP A 111 16.66 -0.53 5.68
N ALA A 112 16.29 -1.64 6.30
CA ALA A 112 16.58 -1.87 7.71
C ALA A 112 18.08 -1.70 8.05
N PRO A 113 19.04 -2.27 7.30
CA PRO A 113 20.47 -2.03 7.54
C PRO A 113 20.89 -0.57 7.41
N LYS A 114 20.27 0.19 6.50
CA LYS A 114 20.56 1.62 6.28
C LYS A 114 20.19 2.43 7.53
N PHE A 115 19.06 2.14 8.15
CA PHE A 115 18.67 2.73 9.44
C PHE A 115 19.62 2.31 10.57
N GLN A 116 20.00 1.04 10.61
CA GLN A 116 20.91 0.49 11.64
C GLN A 116 22.32 1.09 11.59
N GLN A 117 22.76 1.57 10.44
CA GLN A 117 24.04 2.28 10.31
C GLN A 117 24.03 3.67 10.98
N LYS A 118 22.85 4.27 11.17
CA LYS A 118 22.70 5.63 11.69
C LYS A 118 22.08 5.70 13.07
N LEU A 119 21.36 4.67 13.49
CA LEU A 119 20.52 4.65 14.69
C LEU A 119 20.73 3.37 15.48
N PRO A 120 20.56 3.42 16.83
CA PRO A 120 20.62 2.23 17.67
C PRO A 120 19.57 1.17 17.25
N GLY A 121 19.92 -0.11 17.40
CA GLY A 121 19.05 -1.22 17.01
C GLY A 121 17.66 -1.20 17.62
N LYS A 122 17.54 -0.80 18.89
CA LYS A 122 16.23 -0.66 19.57
C LYS A 122 15.37 0.43 18.93
N VAL A 123 15.96 1.54 18.53
CA VAL A 123 15.28 2.65 17.84
C VAL A 123 14.75 2.18 16.48
N VAL A 124 15.57 1.49 15.72
CA VAL A 124 15.20 0.94 14.41
C VAL A 124 14.10 -0.11 14.54
N ALA A 125 14.23 -1.05 15.49
CA ALA A 125 13.20 -2.05 15.74
C ALA A 125 11.86 -1.41 16.11
N ARG A 126 11.87 -0.40 16.96
CA ARG A 126 10.67 0.37 17.34
C ARG A 126 10.03 1.04 16.13
N PHE A 127 10.83 1.64 15.26
CA PHE A 127 10.33 2.23 14.01
C PHE A 127 9.60 1.20 13.15
N PHE A 128 10.23 0.08 12.85
CA PHE A 128 9.60 -0.96 12.02
C PHE A 128 8.36 -1.56 12.67
N GLN A 129 8.30 -1.66 14.00
CA GLN A 129 7.08 -2.07 14.71
C GLN A 129 5.93 -1.08 14.49
N ILE A 130 6.19 0.23 14.61
CA ILE A 130 5.18 1.27 14.39
C ILE A 130 4.76 1.27 12.91
N ASP A 131 5.70 1.23 11.99
CA ASP A 131 5.47 1.21 10.55
C ASP A 131 4.60 0.02 10.13
N ASN A 132 4.90 -1.18 10.65
CA ASN A 132 4.12 -2.38 10.38
C ASN A 132 2.71 -2.31 10.97
N LYS A 133 2.52 -1.72 12.15
CA LYS A 133 1.19 -1.51 12.72
C LYS A 133 0.35 -0.57 11.86
N LEU A 134 0.94 0.51 11.37
CA LEU A 134 0.26 1.45 10.47
C LEU A 134 -0.10 0.78 9.14
N ASP A 135 0.81 0.00 8.56
CA ASP A 135 0.55 -0.78 7.35
C ASP A 135 -0.60 -1.77 7.55
N ALA A 136 -0.64 -2.46 8.70
CA ALA A 136 -1.71 -3.40 9.03
C ALA A 136 -3.08 -2.73 9.12
N ILE A 137 -3.15 -1.52 9.68
CA ILE A 137 -4.40 -0.73 9.75
C ILE A 137 -4.86 -0.36 8.34
N VAL A 138 -3.96 0.10 7.46
CA VAL A 138 -4.28 0.41 6.06
C VAL A 138 -4.83 -0.81 5.34
N LEU A 139 -4.10 -1.92 5.42
CA LEU A 139 -4.49 -3.16 4.74
C LEU A 139 -5.82 -3.69 5.26
N PHE A 140 -6.09 -3.57 6.56
CA PHE A 140 -7.38 -3.94 7.14
C PHE A 140 -8.52 -3.07 6.59
N GLN A 141 -8.33 -1.76 6.54
CA GLN A 141 -9.34 -0.85 5.99
C GLN A 141 -9.62 -1.14 4.51
N LEU A 142 -8.58 -1.34 3.71
CA LEU A 142 -8.75 -1.71 2.30
C LEU A 142 -9.42 -3.07 2.13
N ALA A 143 -9.03 -4.07 2.92
CA ALA A 143 -9.63 -5.40 2.88
C ALA A 143 -11.13 -5.41 3.23
N ALA A 144 -11.54 -4.56 4.16
CA ALA A 144 -12.95 -4.42 4.54
C ALA A 144 -13.84 -3.90 3.39
N GLU A 145 -13.27 -3.12 2.47
CA GLU A 145 -13.98 -2.49 1.36
C GLU A 145 -13.87 -3.28 0.04
N VAL A 146 -12.93 -4.23 -0.04
CA VAL A 146 -12.70 -5.04 -1.26
C VAL A 146 -13.52 -6.33 -1.16
N PRO A 147 -14.50 -6.57 -2.06
CA PRO A 147 -15.27 -7.81 -2.07
C PRO A 147 -14.42 -9.00 -2.53
N LEU A 148 -14.83 -10.19 -2.12
CA LEU A 148 -14.20 -11.42 -2.58
C LEU A 148 -14.56 -11.71 -4.05
N VAL A 149 -13.67 -12.42 -4.74
CA VAL A 149 -13.95 -13.01 -6.05
C VAL A 149 -15.15 -13.97 -5.93
N GLN A 150 -16.13 -13.86 -6.85
CA GLN A 150 -17.32 -14.69 -6.88
C GLN A 150 -17.06 -15.97 -7.67
#